data_e0522bb113072349e8214460eac15543
#
_entry.id   e0522bb113072349e8214460eac15543
#
_cell.length_a   1.000
_cell.length_b   1.000
_cell.length_c   1.000
_cell.angle_alpha   90.00
_cell.angle_beta   90.00
_cell.angle_gamma   90.00
#
_symmetry.space_group_name_H-M   'P 1'
#
loop_
_entity.id
_entity.type
_entity.pdbx_description
1 polymer ?
#
loop_
_entity_poly.entity_id
_entity_poly.type
_entity_poly.pdbx_seq_one_letter_code
_entity_poly.pdbx_strand_id
1 'polypeptide(L)'
;MTYAPNDRNFYDADSHVMELPNFIIDYADKEFKDLIPPVNYKASLVTDEEVEEIINNGGKHTKQHVEAQIALGDKLIAESKEIQALGAFDRDDRSVAMDMLGFK
;
A
#
# COMPACT_ATOMS: atom_id res chain seq x y z
N MET A 1 17.21 14.65 1.41
CA MET A 1 18.01 13.40 1.28
C MET A 1 17.04 12.23 1.16
N THR A 2 17.28 11.33 0.24
CA THR A 2 16.46 10.11 0.12
C THR A 2 16.92 9.05 1.10
N TYR A 3 16.03 8.09 1.40
CA TYR A 3 16.35 6.94 2.24
C TYR A 3 17.50 6.11 1.63
N ALA A 4 17.42 5.83 0.33
CA ALA A 4 18.49 5.19 -0.42
C ALA A 4 19.45 6.26 -0.96
N PRO A 5 20.76 6.07 -0.84
CA PRO A 5 21.74 7.02 -1.37
C PRO A 5 21.63 7.21 -2.89
N ASN A 6 21.97 8.42 -3.36
CA ASN A 6 21.83 8.80 -4.77
C ASN A 6 23.03 8.40 -5.65
N ASP A 7 24.10 7.87 -5.07
CA ASP A 7 25.34 7.58 -5.79
C ASP A 7 25.29 6.27 -6.59
N ARG A 8 24.26 5.47 -6.40
CA ARG A 8 24.04 4.21 -7.13
C ARG A 8 22.56 3.80 -7.08
N ASN A 9 22.20 2.84 -7.90
CA ASN A 9 20.84 2.30 -7.91
C ASN A 9 20.62 1.32 -6.75
N PHE A 10 19.47 1.45 -6.10
CA PHE A 10 18.99 0.53 -5.07
C PHE A 10 17.67 -0.08 -5.50
N TYR A 11 17.55 -1.38 -5.25
CA TYR A 11 16.33 -2.15 -5.53
C TYR A 11 15.83 -2.76 -4.24
N ASP A 12 14.52 -2.74 -4.03
CA ASP A 12 13.90 -3.36 -2.88
C ASP A 12 13.50 -4.79 -3.21
N ALA A 13 14.25 -5.76 -2.68
CA ALA A 13 14.03 -7.19 -2.92
C ALA A 13 13.06 -7.82 -1.93
N ASP A 14 12.65 -7.09 -0.88
CA ASP A 14 11.72 -7.57 0.16
C ASP A 14 10.51 -6.63 0.26
N SER A 15 10.01 -6.25 -0.88
CA SER A 15 8.88 -5.33 -0.99
C SER A 15 7.56 -6.06 -0.75
N HIS A 16 6.70 -5.49 0.07
CA HIS A 16 5.40 -6.06 0.43
C HIS A 16 4.26 -5.18 -0.08
N VAL A 17 3.14 -5.81 -0.36
CA VAL A 17 1.87 -5.13 -0.62
C VAL A 17 0.85 -5.56 0.42
N MET A 18 -0.10 -4.69 0.71
CA MET A 18 -1.25 -5.01 1.58
C MET A 18 -2.48 -5.13 0.68
N GLU A 19 -3.01 -6.33 0.60
CA GLU A 19 -4.15 -6.61 -0.26
C GLU A 19 -5.45 -6.03 0.32
N LEU A 20 -6.26 -5.39 -0.54
CA LEU A 20 -7.64 -5.06 -0.22
C LEU A 20 -8.51 -6.33 -0.28
N PRO A 21 -9.69 -6.34 0.36
CA PRO A 21 -10.54 -7.56 0.43
C PRO A 21 -10.90 -8.17 -0.92
N ASN A 22 -11.00 -7.35 -1.96
CA ASN A 22 -11.38 -7.75 -3.31
C ASN A 22 -10.19 -8.04 -4.23
N PHE A 23 -8.98 -8.05 -3.70
CA PHE A 23 -7.73 -8.13 -4.47
C PHE A 23 -7.70 -9.29 -5.47
N ILE A 24 -8.11 -10.48 -5.07
CA ILE A 24 -8.14 -11.64 -5.96
C ILE A 24 -9.48 -11.76 -6.67
N ILE A 25 -10.57 -11.49 -5.97
CA ILE A 25 -11.95 -11.68 -6.48
C ILE A 25 -12.20 -10.86 -7.74
N ASP A 26 -11.71 -9.63 -7.81
CA ASP A 26 -11.93 -8.76 -8.96
C ASP A 26 -11.28 -9.29 -10.26
N TYR A 27 -10.27 -10.14 -10.13
CA TYR A 27 -9.54 -10.71 -11.26
C TYR A 27 -9.86 -12.18 -11.52
N ALA A 28 -10.70 -12.81 -10.67
CA ALA A 28 -11.06 -14.20 -10.83
C ALA A 28 -12.15 -14.38 -11.89
N ASP A 29 -12.14 -15.52 -12.57
CA ASP A 29 -13.22 -15.90 -13.44
C ASP A 29 -14.53 -16.03 -12.67
N LYS A 30 -15.63 -15.65 -13.29
CA LYS A 30 -16.95 -15.59 -12.66
C LYS A 30 -17.32 -16.88 -11.93
N GLU A 31 -17.00 -18.04 -12.52
CA GLU A 31 -17.32 -19.36 -11.96
C GLU A 31 -16.56 -19.70 -10.69
N PHE A 32 -15.44 -19.01 -10.40
CA PHE A 32 -14.58 -19.25 -9.25
C PHE A 32 -14.73 -18.21 -8.14
N LYS A 33 -15.43 -17.11 -8.38
CA LYS A 33 -15.52 -16.00 -7.41
C LYS A 33 -16.07 -16.43 -6.06
N ASP A 34 -17.08 -17.29 -6.05
CA ASP A 34 -17.71 -17.78 -4.82
C ASP A 34 -16.84 -18.77 -4.03
N LEU A 35 -15.78 -19.28 -4.65
CA LEU A 35 -14.85 -20.21 -4.02
C LEU A 35 -13.68 -19.51 -3.34
N ILE A 36 -13.51 -18.22 -3.57
CA ILE A 36 -12.39 -17.43 -3.05
C ILE A 36 -12.84 -16.77 -1.74
N PRO A 37 -12.20 -17.13 -0.60
CA PRO A 37 -12.52 -16.45 0.65
C PRO A 37 -12.03 -15.01 0.63
N PRO A 38 -12.70 -14.07 1.32
CA PRO A 38 -12.23 -12.71 1.44
C PRO A 38 -10.92 -12.64 2.21
N VAL A 39 -10.10 -11.67 1.89
CA VAL A 39 -8.89 -11.36 2.67
C VAL A 39 -9.32 -10.95 4.08
N ASN A 40 -8.62 -11.45 5.10
CA ASN A 40 -8.81 -11.02 6.47
C ASN A 40 -7.48 -10.50 7.04
N TYR A 41 -7.56 -9.69 8.08
CA TYR A 41 -6.41 -9.00 8.66
C TYR A 41 -6.12 -9.44 10.10
N LYS A 42 -6.58 -10.63 10.49
CA LYS A 42 -6.47 -11.14 11.87
C LYS A 42 -5.02 -11.26 12.36
N ALA A 43 -4.09 -11.48 11.44
CA ALA A 43 -2.66 -11.60 11.77
C ALA A 43 -1.91 -10.27 11.75
N SER A 44 -2.61 -9.15 11.55
CA SER A 44 -2.04 -7.82 11.46
C SER A 44 -2.69 -6.86 12.45
N LEU A 45 -2.19 -5.63 12.51
CA LEU A 45 -2.79 -4.56 13.31
C LEU A 45 -3.85 -3.75 12.54
N VAL A 46 -4.16 -4.16 11.32
CA VAL A 46 -5.16 -3.47 10.49
C VAL A 46 -6.55 -3.71 11.05
N THR A 47 -7.32 -2.63 11.19
CA THR A 47 -8.71 -2.68 11.66
C THR A 47 -9.69 -2.76 10.50
N ASP A 48 -10.88 -3.30 10.76
CA ASP A 48 -11.94 -3.34 9.76
C ASP A 48 -12.38 -1.93 9.35
N GLU A 49 -12.36 -0.99 10.28
CA GLU A 49 -12.72 0.41 10.04
C GLU A 49 -11.76 1.08 9.04
N GLU A 50 -10.46 0.84 9.18
CA GLU A 50 -9.45 1.34 8.22
C GLU A 50 -9.73 0.83 6.81
N VAL A 51 -10.02 -0.45 6.69
CA VAL A 51 -10.32 -1.08 5.40
C VAL A 51 -11.60 -0.52 4.79
N GLU A 52 -12.66 -0.38 5.58
CA GLU A 52 -13.93 0.18 5.12
C GLU A 52 -13.77 1.61 4.62
N GLU A 53 -12.98 2.43 5.31
CA GLU A 53 -12.71 3.81 4.91
C GLU A 53 -12.05 3.85 3.52
N ILE A 54 -11.09 2.97 3.28
CA ILE A 54 -10.41 2.87 1.98
C ILE A 54 -11.39 2.41 0.89
N ILE A 55 -12.17 1.36 1.16
CA ILE A 55 -13.16 0.84 0.23
C ILE A 55 -14.20 1.92 -0.12
N ASN A 56 -14.68 2.66 0.88
CA ASN A 56 -15.66 3.73 0.68
C ASN A 56 -15.07 4.92 -0.09
N ASN A 57 -13.76 5.05 -0.13
CA ASN A 57 -13.05 6.05 -0.92
C ASN A 57 -12.61 5.51 -2.30
N GLY A 58 -13.32 4.53 -2.83
CA GLY A 58 -13.04 3.96 -4.15
C GLY A 58 -11.82 3.04 -4.20
N GLY A 59 -11.42 2.45 -3.06
CA GLY A 59 -10.25 1.59 -2.98
C GLY A 59 -8.93 2.35 -3.01
N LYS A 60 -8.95 3.59 -2.57
CA LYS A 60 -7.77 4.48 -2.54
C LYS A 60 -7.66 5.19 -1.21
N HIS A 61 -6.45 5.59 -0.84
CA HIS A 61 -6.25 6.54 0.24
C HIS A 61 -6.86 7.91 -0.13
N THR A 62 -7.30 8.66 0.87
CA THR A 62 -7.75 10.03 0.65
C THR A 62 -6.57 10.91 0.21
N LYS A 63 -6.87 11.99 -0.53
CA LYS A 63 -5.86 12.96 -0.92
C LYS A 63 -5.11 13.53 0.28
N GLN A 64 -5.83 13.82 1.36
CA GLN A 64 -5.25 14.29 2.62
C GLN A 64 -4.24 13.29 3.19
N HIS A 65 -4.59 12.00 3.20
CA HIS A 65 -3.70 10.96 3.70
C HIS A 65 -2.43 10.85 2.85
N VAL A 66 -2.59 10.85 1.52
CA VAL A 66 -1.45 10.81 0.59
C VAL A 66 -0.52 11.99 0.81
N GLU A 67 -1.06 13.19 0.93
CA GLU A 67 -0.27 14.39 1.20
C GLU A 67 0.49 14.33 2.53
N ALA A 68 -0.16 13.81 3.57
CA ALA A 68 0.47 13.61 4.88
C ALA A 68 1.60 12.57 4.82
N GLN A 69 1.42 11.51 4.04
CA GLN A 69 2.46 10.49 3.83
C GLN A 69 3.64 11.06 3.05
N ILE A 70 3.40 11.84 2.02
CA ILE A 70 4.45 12.52 1.24
C ILE A 70 5.26 13.46 2.13
N ALA A 71 4.61 14.14 3.04
CA ALA A 71 5.27 15.05 3.98
C ALA A 71 6.25 14.36 4.93
N LEU A 72 6.14 13.04 5.13
CA LEU A 72 7.09 12.28 5.94
C LEU A 72 8.49 12.20 5.30
N GLY A 73 8.57 12.32 3.98
CA GLY A 73 9.85 12.27 3.27
C GLY A 73 10.60 10.96 3.51
N ASP A 74 11.87 11.04 3.86
CA ASP A 74 12.74 9.88 4.11
C ASP A 74 12.35 9.08 5.37
N LYS A 75 11.46 9.61 6.20
CA LYS A 75 10.91 8.91 7.37
C LYS A 75 9.78 7.95 7.02
N LEU A 76 9.35 7.91 5.77
CA LEU A 76 8.19 7.11 5.34
C LEU A 76 8.31 5.63 5.79
N ILE A 77 9.48 5.02 5.63
CA ILE A 77 9.71 3.61 6.02
C ILE A 77 9.55 3.42 7.53
N ALA A 78 10.04 4.35 8.32
CA ALA A 78 10.03 4.22 9.78
C ALA A 78 8.64 4.50 10.39
N GLU A 79 7.92 5.46 9.84
CA GLU A 79 6.71 6.01 10.45
C GLU A 79 5.40 5.52 9.82
N SER A 80 5.46 4.94 8.62
CA SER A 80 4.27 4.46 7.94
C SER A 80 4.28 2.94 7.79
N LYS A 81 3.21 2.30 8.25
CA LYS A 81 3.15 0.83 8.33
C LYS A 81 1.80 0.32 7.83
N GLU A 82 1.79 -0.96 7.46
CA GLU A 82 0.60 -1.71 7.12
C GLU A 82 -0.19 -1.04 5.99
N ILE A 83 -1.51 -1.11 6.07
CA ILE A 83 -2.41 -0.63 5.01
C ILE A 83 -2.40 0.89 4.86
N GLN A 84 -1.94 1.63 5.87
CA GLN A 84 -1.86 3.09 5.82
C GLN A 84 -0.62 3.61 5.09
N ALA A 85 0.35 2.74 4.80
CA ALA A 85 1.57 3.14 4.12
C ALA A 85 1.29 3.62 2.70
N LEU A 86 1.97 4.67 2.28
CA LEU A 86 1.91 5.15 0.89
C LEU A 86 2.35 4.03 -0.05
N GLY A 87 1.48 3.67 -0.99
CA GLY A 87 1.76 2.60 -1.93
C GLY A 87 1.57 1.19 -1.37
N ALA A 88 0.86 1.03 -0.24
CA ALA A 88 0.58 -0.29 0.33
C ALA A 88 -0.19 -1.19 -0.64
N PHE A 89 -1.15 -0.64 -1.36
CA PHE A 89 -2.01 -1.38 -2.30
C PHE A 89 -2.22 -0.67 -3.64
N ASP A 90 -1.92 0.61 -3.74
CA ASP A 90 -2.12 1.41 -4.96
C ASP A 90 -0.81 1.53 -5.73
N ARG A 91 -0.85 1.15 -7.01
CA ARG A 91 0.33 1.16 -7.87
C ARG A 91 0.92 2.55 -8.07
N ASP A 92 0.06 3.53 -8.26
CA ASP A 92 0.51 4.90 -8.55
C ASP A 92 1.14 5.54 -7.32
N ASP A 93 0.52 5.34 -6.15
CA ASP A 93 1.08 5.77 -4.87
C ASP A 93 2.41 5.06 -4.58
N ARG A 94 2.52 3.79 -4.98
CA ARG A 94 3.76 3.01 -4.83
C ARG A 94 4.91 3.62 -5.61
N SER A 95 4.65 4.05 -6.84
CA SER A 95 5.66 4.74 -7.65
C SER A 95 6.15 6.01 -6.97
N VAL A 96 5.26 6.79 -6.39
CA VAL A 96 5.60 7.99 -5.62
C VAL A 96 6.46 7.65 -4.42
N ALA A 97 6.08 6.63 -3.64
CA ALA A 97 6.83 6.20 -2.47
C ALA A 97 8.26 5.74 -2.85
N MET A 98 8.39 4.96 -3.91
CA MET A 98 9.69 4.50 -4.39
C MET A 98 10.58 5.66 -4.83
N ASP A 99 10.04 6.63 -5.55
CA ASP A 99 10.78 7.82 -5.98
C ASP A 99 11.24 8.64 -4.77
N MET A 100 10.38 8.84 -3.78
CA MET A 100 10.71 9.56 -2.56
C MET A 100 11.84 8.90 -1.77
N LEU A 101 11.88 7.57 -1.74
CA LEU A 101 12.86 6.79 -1.01
C LEU A 101 14.15 6.53 -1.81
N GLY A 102 14.13 6.77 -3.11
CA GLY A 102 15.29 6.58 -3.98
C GLY A 102 15.48 5.14 -4.47
N PHE A 103 14.45 4.30 -4.40
CA PHE A 103 14.48 2.95 -4.97
C PHE A 103 14.16 2.96 -6.47
N LYS A 104 14.63 1.94 -7.17
CA LYS A 104 14.35 1.71 -8.59
C LYS A 104 13.34 0.58 -8.79
#